data_5d9e2df1ff21cf8fe29b9eb6b5aedbd3
#
_entry.id   5d9e2df1ff21cf8fe29b9eb6b5aedbd3
#
_cell.length_a   1.000
_cell.length_b   1.000
_cell.length_c   1.000
_cell.angle_alpha   90.00
_cell.angle_beta   90.00
_cell.angle_gamma   90.00
#
_symmetry.space_group_name_H-M   'P 1'
#
loop_
_entity.id
_entity.type
_entity.pdbx_description
1 polymer ?
#
loop_
_entity_poly.entity_id
_entity_poly.type
_entity_poly.pdbx_seq_one_letter_code
_entity_poly.pdbx_strand_id
1 'polypeptide(L)'
;MRISPVRIFQLQRISAIALLVFMTMHMVVVHYPPGHIDFSRIIDRMAQPLWKGIDILFLLSVLVHALTGAYMVLTDVQKIGRYRQILGWAAVIIFVIAFVYGTKTIIAFQPVTAVSVVP
;
A
#
# COMPACT_ATOMS: atom_id res chain seq x y z
N MET A 1 4.23 -23.60 -1.35
CA MET A 1 3.50 -22.83 -0.31
C MET A 1 2.00 -23.00 -0.55
N ARG A 2 1.33 -23.64 0.37
CA ARG A 2 -0.13 -23.77 0.31
C ARG A 2 -0.75 -22.81 1.35
N ILE A 3 -1.29 -21.70 0.89
CA ILE A 3 -2.04 -20.81 1.76
C ILE A 3 -3.48 -21.31 1.82
N SER A 4 -4.00 -21.48 3.02
CA SER A 4 -5.39 -21.90 3.23
C SER A 4 -6.35 -20.89 2.58
N PRO A 5 -7.38 -21.34 1.84
CA PRO A 5 -8.40 -20.44 1.28
C PRO A 5 -9.08 -19.58 2.34
N VAL A 6 -9.25 -20.11 3.55
CA VAL A 6 -9.83 -19.36 4.68
C VAL A 6 -8.94 -18.18 5.09
N ARG A 7 -7.62 -18.39 5.15
CA ARG A 7 -6.67 -17.30 5.47
C ARG A 7 -6.66 -16.22 4.41
N ILE A 8 -6.73 -16.60 3.13
CA ILE A 8 -6.79 -15.63 2.03
C ILE A 8 -8.07 -14.80 2.14
N PHE A 9 -9.20 -15.45 2.40
CA PHE A 9 -10.48 -14.77 2.60
C PHE A 9 -10.44 -13.80 3.80
N GLN A 10 -9.87 -14.23 4.92
CA GLN A 10 -9.70 -13.37 6.09
C GLN A 10 -8.80 -12.18 5.80
N LEU A 11 -7.66 -12.39 5.13
CA LEU A 11 -6.75 -11.30 4.73
C LEU A 11 -7.46 -10.31 3.81
N GLN A 12 -8.26 -10.79 2.87
CA GLN A 12 -9.02 -9.95 1.95
C GLN A 12 -10.02 -9.06 2.70
N ARG A 13 -10.72 -9.60 3.68
CA ARG A 13 -11.70 -8.84 4.47
C ARG A 13 -11.03 -7.85 5.43
N ILE A 14 -9.99 -8.27 6.14
CA ILE A 14 -9.26 -7.40 7.06
C ILE A 14 -8.61 -6.26 6.30
N SER A 15 -7.96 -6.56 5.17
CA SER A 15 -7.32 -5.54 4.33
C SER A 15 -8.34 -4.57 3.72
N ALA A 16 -9.54 -5.04 3.40
CA ALA A 16 -10.62 -4.18 2.91
C ALA A 16 -11.04 -3.15 3.96
N ILE A 17 -11.20 -3.58 5.22
CA ILE A 17 -11.55 -2.67 6.33
C ILE A 17 -10.40 -1.68 6.58
N ALA A 18 -9.17 -2.17 6.65
CA ALA A 18 -7.99 -1.33 6.83
C ALA A 18 -7.85 -0.32 5.68
N LEU A 19 -8.07 -0.77 4.45
CA LEU A 19 -8.02 0.08 3.27
C LEU A 19 -9.09 1.18 3.32
N LEU A 20 -10.31 0.85 3.73
CA LEU A 20 -11.37 1.83 3.89
C LEU A 20 -10.99 2.94 4.88
N VAL A 21 -10.43 2.55 6.03
CA VAL A 21 -10.00 3.51 7.05
C VAL A 21 -8.85 4.38 6.54
N PHE A 22 -7.78 3.77 6.05
CA PHE A 22 -6.59 4.50 5.59
C PHE A 22 -6.85 5.31 4.33
N MET A 23 -7.67 4.83 3.40
CA MET A 23 -8.06 5.57 2.21
C MET A 23 -8.88 6.81 2.57
N THR A 24 -9.84 6.66 3.47
CA THR A 24 -10.65 7.79 3.94
C THR A 24 -9.77 8.84 4.63
N MET A 25 -8.88 8.38 5.51
CA MET A 25 -7.92 9.27 6.18
C MET A 25 -7.03 9.99 5.18
N HIS A 26 -6.47 9.27 4.21
CA HIS A 26 -5.65 9.82 3.15
C HIS A 26 -6.41 10.89 2.36
N MET A 27 -7.63 10.59 1.91
CA MET A 27 -8.45 11.52 1.14
C MET A 27 -8.77 12.78 1.92
N VAL A 28 -9.15 12.65 3.18
CA VAL A 28 -9.48 13.81 4.03
C VAL A 28 -8.25 14.69 4.28
N VAL A 29 -7.11 14.08 4.62
CA VAL A 29 -5.91 14.83 5.00
C VAL A 29 -5.21 15.46 3.79
N VAL A 30 -5.17 14.75 2.66
CA VAL A 30 -4.45 15.21 1.46
C VAL A 30 -5.29 16.15 0.61
N HIS A 31 -6.59 15.89 0.46
CA HIS A 31 -7.44 16.58 -0.50
C HIS A 31 -8.38 17.60 0.11
N TYR A 32 -8.51 17.65 1.43
CA TYR A 32 -9.43 18.58 2.08
C TYR A 32 -8.67 19.67 2.86
N PRO A 33 -9.08 20.96 2.81
CA PRO A 33 -10.11 21.51 1.93
C PRO A 33 -9.61 21.70 0.48
N PRO A 34 -10.51 21.54 -0.52
CA PRO A 34 -10.13 21.71 -1.92
C PRO A 34 -9.62 23.14 -2.17
N GLY A 35 -8.56 23.27 -2.97
CA GLY A 35 -7.95 24.58 -3.29
C GLY A 35 -6.82 25.01 -2.36
N HIS A 36 -6.59 24.32 -1.24
CA HIS A 36 -5.48 24.56 -0.32
C HIS A 36 -4.39 23.50 -0.41
N ILE A 37 -4.33 22.75 -1.51
CA ILE A 37 -3.28 21.77 -1.76
C ILE A 37 -2.07 22.48 -2.33
N ASP A 38 -1.14 22.85 -1.44
CA ASP A 38 0.12 23.45 -1.81
C ASP A 38 1.23 22.39 -1.74
N PHE A 39 2.18 22.45 -2.69
CA PHE A 39 3.28 21.50 -2.78
C PHE A 39 4.12 21.44 -1.50
N SER A 40 4.44 22.60 -0.93
CA SER A 40 5.18 22.68 0.33
C SER A 40 4.46 21.99 1.48
N ARG A 41 3.15 22.17 1.57
CA ARG A 41 2.31 21.54 2.62
C ARG A 41 2.27 20.01 2.49
N ILE A 42 2.21 19.51 1.25
CA ILE A 42 2.24 18.06 0.99
C ILE A 42 3.58 17.49 1.42
N ILE A 43 4.69 18.11 1.04
CA ILE A 43 6.03 17.63 1.40
C ILE A 43 6.26 17.70 2.90
N ASP A 44 5.86 18.78 3.56
CA ASP A 44 6.00 18.92 5.01
C ASP A 44 5.22 17.82 5.75
N ARG A 45 4.02 17.50 5.29
CA ARG A 45 3.23 16.39 5.82
C ARG A 45 3.93 15.03 5.60
N MET A 46 4.38 14.77 4.38
CA MET A 46 5.03 13.51 4.03
C MET A 46 6.37 13.31 4.73
N ALA A 47 7.02 14.39 5.14
CA ALA A 47 8.27 14.34 5.88
C ALA A 47 8.09 14.00 7.37
N GLN A 48 6.89 14.12 7.92
CA GLN A 48 6.62 13.81 9.34
C GLN A 48 6.61 12.29 9.59
N PRO A 49 7.29 11.80 10.66
CA PRO A 49 7.37 10.35 10.94
C PRO A 49 6.00 9.70 11.14
N LEU A 50 5.04 10.39 11.78
CA LEU A 50 3.70 9.87 11.99
C LEU A 50 2.99 9.57 10.66
N TRP A 51 3.04 10.51 9.71
CA TRP A 51 2.41 10.34 8.41
C TRP A 51 3.14 9.32 7.55
N LYS A 52 4.47 9.22 7.67
CA LYS A 52 5.24 8.15 7.02
C LYS A 52 4.77 6.77 7.48
N GLY A 53 4.57 6.59 8.78
CA GLY A 53 4.03 5.34 9.34
C GLY A 53 2.64 5.03 8.83
N ILE A 54 1.75 6.01 8.77
CA ILE A 54 0.38 5.86 8.24
C ILE A 54 0.41 5.51 6.75
N ASP A 55 1.26 6.16 5.97
CA ASP A 55 1.39 5.89 4.54
C ASP A 55 1.96 4.49 4.27
N ILE A 56 2.88 4.00 5.11
CA ILE A 56 3.40 2.63 5.03
C ILE A 56 2.29 1.62 5.35
N LEU A 57 1.48 1.85 6.37
CA LEU A 57 0.33 1.00 6.70
C LEU A 57 -0.73 1.02 5.59
N PHE A 58 -0.93 2.17 4.98
CA PHE A 58 -1.81 2.31 3.82
C PHE A 58 -1.29 1.49 2.63
N LEU A 59 0.00 1.61 2.32
CA LEU A 59 0.65 0.82 1.27
C LEU A 59 0.52 -0.68 1.53
N LEU A 60 0.77 -1.11 2.77
CA LEU A 60 0.61 -2.52 3.18
C LEU A 60 -0.83 -2.99 2.91
N SER A 61 -1.82 -2.21 3.31
CA SER A 61 -3.24 -2.53 3.13
C SER A 61 -3.62 -2.65 1.65
N VAL A 62 -3.15 -1.72 0.82
CA VAL A 62 -3.37 -1.73 -0.64
C VAL A 62 -2.77 -2.98 -1.26
N LEU A 63 -1.52 -3.30 -0.94
CA LEU A 63 -0.82 -4.45 -1.52
C LEU A 63 -1.46 -5.77 -1.10
N VAL A 64 -1.77 -5.94 0.18
CA VAL A 64 -2.42 -7.16 0.67
C VAL A 64 -3.79 -7.32 0.01
N HIS A 65 -4.58 -6.26 -0.04
CA HIS A 65 -5.92 -6.30 -0.64
C HIS A 65 -5.87 -6.61 -2.14
N ALA A 66 -5.03 -5.91 -2.89
CA ALA A 66 -4.92 -6.08 -4.34
C ALA A 66 -4.39 -7.47 -4.72
N LEU A 67 -3.34 -7.94 -4.04
CA LEU A 67 -2.71 -9.22 -4.37
C LEU A 67 -3.55 -10.42 -3.95
N THR A 68 -4.18 -10.37 -2.77
CA THR A 68 -5.10 -11.43 -2.35
C THR A 68 -6.34 -11.48 -3.24
N GLY A 69 -6.87 -10.31 -3.62
CA GLY A 69 -7.98 -10.21 -4.55
C GLY A 69 -7.65 -10.75 -5.94
N ALA A 70 -6.50 -10.36 -6.49
CA ALA A 70 -6.02 -10.86 -7.78
C ALA A 70 -5.80 -12.38 -7.74
N TYR A 71 -5.19 -12.89 -6.66
CA TYR A 71 -4.99 -14.32 -6.47
C TYR A 71 -6.33 -15.07 -6.46
N MET A 72 -7.32 -14.59 -5.71
CA MET A 72 -8.64 -15.21 -5.65
C MET A 72 -9.32 -15.26 -7.02
N VAL A 73 -9.32 -14.15 -7.74
CA VAL A 73 -9.94 -14.07 -9.07
C VAL A 73 -9.24 -14.98 -10.07
N LEU A 74 -7.90 -14.96 -10.09
CA LEU A 74 -7.12 -15.78 -11.04
C LEU A 74 -7.25 -17.28 -10.75
N THR A 75 -7.27 -17.68 -9.48
CA THR A 75 -7.42 -19.10 -9.12
C THR A 75 -8.84 -19.62 -9.32
N ASP A 76 -9.82 -18.75 -9.46
CA ASP A 76 -11.20 -19.11 -9.77
C ASP A 76 -11.38 -19.52 -11.24
N VAL A 77 -10.48 -19.05 -12.14
CA VAL A 77 -10.48 -19.46 -13.54
C VAL A 77 -9.92 -20.89 -13.65
N GLN A 78 -10.71 -21.83 -14.16
CA GLN A 78 -10.37 -23.27 -14.19
C GLN A 78 -9.02 -23.57 -14.86
N LYS A 79 -8.69 -22.87 -15.94
CA LYS A 79 -7.42 -23.07 -16.67
C LYS A 79 -6.21 -22.56 -15.90
N ILE A 80 -6.36 -21.50 -15.11
CA ILE A 80 -5.29 -20.80 -14.38
C ILE A 80 -5.18 -21.39 -12.97
N GLY A 81 -6.28 -21.88 -12.39
CA GLY A 81 -6.33 -22.40 -11.02
C GLY A 81 -5.38 -23.55 -10.74
N ARG A 82 -4.98 -24.30 -11.76
CA ARG A 82 -3.96 -25.37 -11.63
C ARG A 82 -2.56 -24.83 -11.29
N TYR A 83 -2.30 -23.55 -11.52
CA TYR A 83 -1.02 -22.90 -11.24
C TYR A 83 -1.03 -22.13 -9.90
N ARG A 84 -1.84 -22.55 -8.95
CA ARG A 84 -2.02 -21.85 -7.66
C ARG A 84 -0.71 -21.61 -6.92
N GLN A 85 0.22 -22.57 -6.92
CA GLN A 85 1.50 -22.42 -6.24
C GLN A 85 2.36 -21.33 -6.91
N ILE A 86 2.40 -21.33 -8.24
CA ILE A 86 3.15 -20.32 -9.01
C ILE A 86 2.55 -18.93 -8.79
N LEU A 87 1.23 -18.83 -8.82
CA LEU A 87 0.53 -17.57 -8.55
C LEU A 87 0.76 -17.07 -7.12
N GLY A 88 0.77 -17.97 -6.14
CA GLY A 88 1.06 -17.63 -4.76
C GLY A 88 2.48 -17.08 -4.58
N TRP A 89 3.47 -17.74 -5.16
CA TRP A 89 4.86 -17.27 -5.12
C TRP A 89 5.04 -15.95 -5.87
N ALA A 90 4.42 -15.82 -7.05
CA ALA A 90 4.45 -14.56 -7.82
C ALA A 90 3.86 -13.41 -7.00
N ALA A 91 2.73 -13.63 -6.32
CA ALA A 91 2.11 -12.63 -5.46
C ALA A 91 3.02 -12.20 -4.30
N VAL A 92 3.68 -13.17 -3.64
CA VAL A 92 4.63 -12.87 -2.55
C VAL A 92 5.83 -12.08 -3.06
N ILE A 93 6.39 -12.45 -4.20
CA ILE A 93 7.55 -11.75 -4.78
C ILE A 93 7.16 -10.31 -5.16
N ILE A 94 6.02 -10.12 -5.81
CA ILE A 94 5.50 -8.80 -6.16
C ILE A 94 5.26 -7.97 -4.90
N PHE A 95 4.67 -8.57 -3.86
CA PHE A 95 4.44 -7.91 -2.57
C PHE A 95 5.74 -7.40 -1.96
N VAL A 96 6.75 -8.26 -1.86
CA VAL A 96 8.04 -7.90 -1.25
C VAL A 96 8.71 -6.78 -2.03
N ILE A 97 8.79 -6.89 -3.35
CA ILE A 97 9.42 -5.87 -4.21
C ILE A 97 8.67 -4.54 -4.09
N ALA A 98 7.36 -4.55 -4.23
CA ALA A 98 6.54 -3.34 -4.19
C ALA A 98 6.54 -2.70 -2.80
N PHE A 99 6.49 -3.50 -1.74
CA PHE A 99 6.51 -3.00 -0.35
C PHE A 99 7.86 -2.39 0.00
N VAL A 100 8.96 -3.04 -0.33
CA VAL A 100 10.32 -2.51 -0.08
C VAL A 100 10.55 -1.23 -0.87
N TYR A 101 10.21 -1.23 -2.15
CA TYR A 101 10.37 -0.04 -2.99
C TYR A 101 9.50 1.12 -2.52
N GLY A 102 8.22 0.87 -2.24
CA GLY A 102 7.28 1.89 -1.76
C GLY A 102 7.68 2.45 -0.39
N THR A 103 8.12 1.60 0.53
CA THR A 103 8.62 2.02 1.86
C THR A 103 9.85 2.88 1.73
N LYS A 104 10.82 2.51 0.88
CA LYS A 104 12.00 3.34 0.60
C LYS A 104 11.61 4.71 0.06
N THR A 105 10.66 4.76 -0.86
CA THR A 105 10.16 6.00 -1.43
C THR A 105 9.53 6.89 -0.37
N ILE A 106 8.70 6.33 0.50
CA ILE A 106 8.04 7.07 1.59
C ILE A 106 9.06 7.63 2.57
N ILE A 107 10.05 6.83 2.97
CA ILE A 107 11.10 7.24 3.92
C ILE A 107 12.02 8.29 3.32
N ALA A 108 12.23 8.28 2.00
CA ALA A 108 13.12 9.20 1.30
C ALA A 108 12.63 10.66 1.26
N PHE A 109 11.35 10.92 1.54
CA PHE A 109 10.83 12.29 1.57
C PHE A 109 11.46 13.09 2.71
N GLN A 110 12.05 14.26 2.35
CA GLN A 110 12.70 15.17 3.28
C GLN A 110 11.96 16.52 3.30
N PRO A 111 11.99 17.26 4.43
CA PRO A 111 11.44 18.59 4.48
C PRO A 111 12.13 19.52 3.46
N VAL A 112 11.37 20.43 2.84
CA VAL A 112 11.90 21.39 1.87
C VAL A 112 13.03 22.22 2.45
N THR A 113 12.97 22.52 3.75
CA THR A 113 14.01 23.27 4.48
C THR A 113 15.36 22.55 4.52
N ALA A 114 15.39 21.22 4.42
CA ALA A 114 16.64 20.46 4.40
C ALA A 114 17.35 20.53 3.03
N VAL A 115 16.60 20.80 1.96
CA VAL A 115 17.14 20.88 0.59
C VAL A 115 17.76 22.25 0.31
N SER A 116 17.32 23.30 1.00
CA SER A 116 17.80 24.67 0.78
C SER A 116 19.14 24.98 1.46
N VAL A 117 19.71 24.05 2.23
CA VAL A 117 20.93 24.25 2.99
C VAL A 117 22.16 23.62 2.31
N VAL A 118 22.01 23.00 1.15
CA VAL A 118 23.16 22.52 0.36
C VAL A 118 23.62 23.67 -0.55
N PRO A 119 24.79 24.26 -0.26
CA PRO A 119 25.35 25.30 -1.14
C PRO A 119 25.74 24.73 -2.51
#